data_71752bc94e93c1fedfe3680d715182f3
#
_entry.id   71752bc94e93c1fedfe3680d715182f3
#
_cell.length_a   1.000
_cell.length_b   1.000
_cell.length_c   1.000
_cell.angle_alpha   90.00
_cell.angle_beta   90.00
_cell.angle_gamma   90.00
#
_symmetry.space_group_name_H-M   'P 1'
#
loop_
_entity.id
_entity.type
_entity.pdbx_description
1 polymer ?
#
loop_
_entity_poly.entity_id
_entity_poly.type
_entity_poly.pdbx_seq_one_letter_code
_entity_poly.pdbx_strand_id
1 'polypeptide(L)'
;MESVRRKLLLDMGFSEKAVSILEMNLNMGIMESPSITQQHQGTCGDILFLSLKIEGDVITDALYEYIGCAGLQSCASALTEMIKNKNLEDALKISVEDIINYLEGIPRQKYECAEIAYNALQLGIQNWRNLELRVI
;
A
#
# COMPACT_ATOMS: atom_id res chain seq x y z
N MET A 1 28.42 -0.83 -0.21
CA MET A 1 28.52 -1.78 0.91
C MET A 1 27.11 -2.12 1.39
N GLU A 2 26.82 -3.40 1.54
CA GLU A 2 25.52 -3.84 1.98
C GLU A 2 25.35 -3.59 3.48
N SER A 3 24.21 -3.01 3.86
CA SER A 3 23.91 -2.76 5.27
C SER A 3 23.48 -4.05 5.97
N VAL A 4 23.60 -4.08 7.30
CA VAL A 4 23.13 -5.20 8.10
C VAL A 4 21.64 -5.40 7.90
N ARG A 5 20.87 -4.30 7.88
CA ARG A 5 19.41 -4.37 7.68
C ARG A 5 19.07 -5.01 6.34
N ARG A 6 19.76 -4.60 5.27
CA ARG A 6 19.54 -5.15 3.93
C ARG A 6 19.78 -6.66 3.91
N LYS A 7 20.89 -7.09 4.50
CA LYS A 7 21.22 -8.52 4.56
C LYS A 7 20.17 -9.31 5.31
N LEU A 8 19.73 -8.79 6.46
CA LEU A 8 18.71 -9.46 7.27
C LEU A 8 17.39 -9.59 6.52
N LEU A 9 16.97 -8.55 5.80
CA LEU A 9 15.74 -8.59 5.02
C LEU A 9 15.83 -9.62 3.89
N LEU A 10 16.94 -9.66 3.18
CA LEU A 10 17.16 -10.66 2.13
C LEU A 10 17.13 -12.07 2.72
N ASP A 11 17.79 -12.27 3.87
CA ASP A 11 17.82 -13.57 4.55
C ASP A 11 16.41 -14.00 5.02
N MET A 12 15.54 -13.05 5.31
CA MET A 12 14.15 -13.33 5.68
C MET A 12 13.28 -13.74 4.49
N GLY A 13 13.76 -13.52 3.27
CA GLY A 13 13.01 -13.86 2.07
C GLY A 13 12.42 -12.71 1.30
N PHE A 14 12.72 -11.46 1.67
CA PHE A 14 12.35 -10.31 0.84
C PHE A 14 13.20 -10.31 -0.43
N SER A 15 12.59 -10.00 -1.56
CA SER A 15 13.31 -9.87 -2.82
C SER A 15 14.22 -8.64 -2.79
N GLU A 16 15.17 -8.59 -3.72
CA GLU A 16 16.01 -7.39 -3.88
C GLU A 16 15.17 -6.16 -4.20
N LYS A 17 14.15 -6.31 -5.02
CA LYS A 17 13.23 -5.23 -5.37
C LYS A 17 12.50 -4.72 -4.13
N ALA A 18 11.96 -5.64 -3.32
CA ALA A 18 11.26 -5.27 -2.08
C ALA A 18 12.18 -4.51 -1.12
N VAL A 19 13.42 -4.98 -0.96
CA VAL A 19 14.38 -4.30 -0.08
C VAL A 19 14.70 -2.91 -0.61
N SER A 20 14.90 -2.77 -1.92
CA SER A 20 15.18 -1.44 -2.52
C SER A 20 14.02 -0.47 -2.31
N ILE A 21 12.79 -0.95 -2.44
CA ILE A 21 11.59 -0.15 -2.18
C ILE A 21 11.54 0.29 -0.72
N LEU A 22 11.87 -0.61 0.21
CA LEU A 22 11.93 -0.29 1.64
C LEU A 22 12.98 0.79 1.93
N GLU A 23 14.14 0.68 1.30
CA GLU A 23 15.22 1.64 1.49
C GLU A 23 14.85 3.05 1.01
N MET A 24 14.02 3.14 -0.02
CA MET A 24 13.55 4.41 -0.56
C MET A 24 12.42 5.05 0.25
N ASN A 25 11.81 4.33 1.18
CA ASN A 25 10.59 4.77 1.87
C ASN A 25 9.53 5.28 0.87
N LEU A 26 9.37 4.54 -0.22
CA LEU A 26 8.57 4.97 -1.36
C LEU A 26 7.13 5.27 -0.95
N ASN A 27 6.66 6.49 -1.27
CA ASN A 27 5.29 6.97 -1.01
C ASN A 27 4.89 7.02 0.47
N MET A 28 5.85 6.97 1.38
CA MET A 28 5.57 7.10 2.81
C MET A 28 5.49 8.57 3.19
N GLY A 29 4.41 8.96 3.85
CA GLY A 29 4.25 10.34 4.30
C GLY A 29 2.79 10.74 4.49
N ILE A 30 2.63 11.99 4.94
CA ILE A 30 1.33 12.60 5.19
C ILE A 30 0.92 13.37 3.94
N MET A 31 -0.32 13.17 3.48
CA MET A 31 -0.87 13.88 2.33
C MET A 31 -1.63 15.11 2.79
N GLU A 32 -1.35 16.26 2.18
CA GLU A 32 -2.16 17.46 2.38
C GLU A 32 -3.46 17.34 1.62
N SER A 33 -4.57 17.62 2.30
CA SER A 33 -5.91 17.65 1.71
C SER A 33 -6.24 16.39 0.91
N PRO A 34 -6.17 15.20 1.52
CA PRO A 34 -6.53 13.97 0.81
C PRO A 34 -8.02 13.94 0.47
N SER A 35 -8.37 13.27 -0.62
CA SER A 35 -9.76 12.98 -0.93
C SER A 35 -10.36 12.02 0.08
N ILE A 36 -9.54 11.03 0.49
CA ILE A 36 -9.92 10.06 1.52
C ILE A 36 -8.64 9.57 2.20
N THR A 37 -8.72 9.32 3.50
CA THR A 37 -7.71 8.57 4.25
C THR A 37 -8.41 7.37 4.85
N GLN A 38 -7.96 6.18 4.50
CA GLN A 38 -8.54 4.94 4.98
C GLN A 38 -7.58 4.25 5.93
N GLN A 39 -8.06 3.95 7.12
CA GLN A 39 -7.34 3.14 8.09
C GLN A 39 -7.82 1.69 7.98
N HIS A 40 -6.88 0.75 8.03
CA HIS A 40 -7.22 -0.67 8.10
C HIS A 40 -6.22 -1.38 8.99
N GLN A 41 -6.74 -2.14 9.95
CA GLN A 41 -5.95 -2.91 10.90
C GLN A 41 -6.06 -4.40 10.55
N GLY A 42 -4.92 -5.07 10.48
CA GLY A 42 -4.89 -6.51 10.27
C GLY A 42 -5.04 -7.28 11.58
N THR A 43 -5.20 -8.59 11.49
CA THR A 43 -5.36 -9.48 12.65
C THR A 43 -4.10 -9.51 13.50
N CYS A 44 -2.93 -9.22 12.92
CA CYS A 44 -1.65 -9.15 13.64
C CYS A 44 -1.48 -7.86 14.45
N GLY A 45 -2.41 -6.90 14.33
CA GLY A 45 -2.32 -5.62 15.00
C GLY A 45 -1.66 -4.51 14.18
N ASP A 46 -1.06 -4.84 13.04
CA ASP A 46 -0.46 -3.84 12.16
C ASP A 46 -1.56 -2.96 11.57
N ILE A 47 -1.27 -1.66 11.41
CA ILE A 47 -2.24 -0.68 10.94
C ILE A 47 -1.67 0.06 9.74
N LEU A 48 -2.48 0.18 8.68
CA LEU A 48 -2.15 0.98 7.51
C LEU A 48 -3.10 2.18 7.43
N PHE A 49 -2.54 3.35 7.15
CA PHE A 49 -3.28 4.59 6.86
C PHE A 49 -3.00 4.95 5.41
N LEU A 50 -3.97 4.75 4.54
CA LEU A 50 -3.84 4.99 3.10
C LEU A 50 -4.55 6.28 2.73
N SER A 51 -3.82 7.24 2.17
CA SER A 51 -4.36 8.53 1.73
C SER A 51 -4.35 8.60 0.21
N LEU A 52 -5.49 8.93 -0.37
CA LEU A 52 -5.67 9.02 -1.81
C LEU A 52 -6.09 10.42 -2.21
N LYS A 53 -5.53 10.90 -3.32
CA LYS A 53 -6.00 12.08 -4.01
C LYS A 53 -6.75 11.60 -5.25
N ILE A 54 -8.02 11.94 -5.35
CA ILE A 54 -8.88 11.46 -6.44
C ILE A 54 -9.45 12.68 -7.17
N GLU A 55 -9.23 12.74 -8.48
CA GLU A 55 -9.76 13.78 -9.35
C GLU A 55 -10.57 13.11 -10.44
N GLY A 56 -11.87 13.37 -10.46
CA GLY A 56 -12.79 12.61 -11.31
C GLY A 56 -12.76 11.14 -10.88
N ASP A 57 -12.43 10.26 -11.79
CA ASP A 57 -12.30 8.82 -11.53
C ASP A 57 -10.84 8.35 -11.43
N VAL A 58 -9.88 9.28 -11.32
CA VAL A 58 -8.46 8.94 -11.37
C VAL A 58 -7.80 9.21 -10.03
N ILE A 59 -7.00 8.26 -9.56
CA ILE A 59 -6.15 8.43 -8.38
C ILE A 59 -4.90 9.19 -8.84
N THR A 60 -4.83 10.47 -8.51
CA THR A 60 -3.71 11.31 -8.95
C THR A 60 -2.52 11.25 -8.01
N ASP A 61 -2.72 10.83 -6.77
CA ASP A 61 -1.64 10.62 -5.82
C ASP A 61 -2.07 9.64 -4.74
N ALA A 62 -1.09 8.95 -4.16
CA ALA A 62 -1.31 7.99 -3.08
C ALA A 62 -0.11 7.98 -2.17
N LEU A 63 -0.35 8.19 -0.88
CA LEU A 63 0.67 8.14 0.17
C LEU A 63 0.15 7.27 1.30
N TYR A 64 1.05 6.84 2.17
CA TYR A 64 0.65 6.05 3.33
C TYR A 64 1.52 6.33 4.55
N GLU A 65 0.95 6.04 5.70
CA GLU A 65 1.65 5.87 6.96
C GLU A 65 1.29 4.50 7.51
N TYR A 66 2.10 3.97 8.42
CA TYR A 66 1.86 2.64 8.95
C TYR A 66 2.43 2.48 10.35
N ILE A 67 1.85 1.54 11.08
CA ILE A 67 2.40 1.03 12.33
C ILE A 67 2.52 -0.48 12.13
N GLY A 68 3.76 -0.99 12.03
CA GLY A 68 3.94 -2.41 11.77
C GLY A 68 5.33 -2.75 11.27
N CYS A 69 5.42 -3.82 10.51
CA CYS A 69 6.67 -4.43 10.07
C CYS A 69 7.08 -4.01 8.66
N ALA A 70 8.29 -4.41 8.27
CA ALA A 70 8.81 -4.17 6.93
C ALA A 70 7.93 -4.80 5.84
N GLY A 71 7.24 -5.91 6.14
CA GLY A 71 6.30 -6.51 5.20
C GLY A 71 5.17 -5.57 4.85
N LEU A 72 4.57 -4.93 5.84
CA LEU A 72 3.49 -3.96 5.60
C LEU A 72 4.01 -2.74 4.84
N GLN A 73 5.17 -2.22 5.23
CA GLN A 73 5.78 -1.09 4.53
C GLN A 73 5.99 -1.40 3.05
N SER A 74 6.55 -2.58 2.73
CA SER A 74 6.81 -2.94 1.34
C SER A 74 5.53 -3.07 0.52
N CYS A 75 4.50 -3.69 1.10
CA CYS A 75 3.22 -3.87 0.42
C CYS A 75 2.50 -2.54 0.22
N ALA A 76 2.55 -1.64 1.20
CA ALA A 76 1.93 -0.32 1.08
C ALA A 76 2.67 0.53 0.03
N SER A 77 4.01 0.47 0.02
CA SER A 77 4.80 1.15 -1.02
C SER A 77 4.46 0.65 -2.41
N ALA A 78 4.37 -0.68 -2.58
CA ALA A 78 4.01 -1.29 -3.86
C ALA A 78 2.61 -0.85 -4.30
N LEU A 79 1.62 -1.00 -3.42
CA LEU A 79 0.25 -0.65 -3.74
C LEU A 79 0.13 0.81 -4.14
N THR A 80 0.67 1.73 -3.35
CA THR A 80 0.58 3.16 -3.66
C THR A 80 1.22 3.49 -5.00
N GLU A 81 2.35 2.87 -5.32
CA GLU A 81 2.99 3.08 -6.62
C GLU A 81 2.14 2.52 -7.77
N MET A 82 1.55 1.35 -7.56
CA MET A 82 0.74 0.68 -8.59
C MET A 82 -0.53 1.45 -8.93
N ILE A 83 -1.14 2.14 -7.96
CA ILE A 83 -2.44 2.80 -8.18
C ILE A 83 -2.33 4.24 -8.66
N LYS A 84 -1.16 4.85 -8.60
CA LYS A 84 -1.00 6.23 -9.08
C LYS A 84 -1.33 6.33 -10.56
N ASN A 85 -2.14 7.33 -10.90
CA ASN A 85 -2.60 7.61 -12.26
C ASN A 85 -3.52 6.56 -12.87
N LYS A 86 -4.03 5.63 -12.07
CA LYS A 86 -5.04 4.68 -12.50
C LYS A 86 -6.44 5.22 -12.22
N ASN A 87 -7.38 4.84 -13.07
CA ASN A 87 -8.78 5.08 -12.75
C ASN A 87 -9.22 4.11 -11.63
N LEU A 88 -10.31 4.44 -10.98
CA LEU A 88 -10.78 3.65 -9.82
C LEU A 88 -11.10 2.20 -10.19
N GLU A 89 -11.68 1.98 -11.37
CA GLU A 89 -12.03 0.61 -11.79
C GLU A 89 -10.79 -0.26 -11.96
N ASP A 90 -9.74 0.28 -12.58
CA ASP A 90 -8.50 -0.47 -12.75
C ASP A 90 -7.78 -0.68 -11.43
N ALA A 91 -7.81 0.32 -10.54
CA ALA A 91 -7.22 0.18 -9.21
C ALA A 91 -7.91 -0.94 -8.42
N LEU A 92 -9.24 -1.04 -8.52
CA LEU A 92 -10.01 -2.07 -7.82
C LEU A 92 -9.72 -3.48 -8.32
N LYS A 93 -9.14 -3.64 -9.51
CA LYS A 93 -8.76 -4.95 -10.06
C LYS A 93 -7.44 -5.48 -9.54
N ILE A 94 -6.66 -4.66 -8.83
CA ILE A 94 -5.39 -5.09 -8.28
C ILE A 94 -5.66 -6.11 -7.17
N SER A 95 -5.05 -7.29 -7.32
CA SER A 95 -5.21 -8.39 -6.37
C SER A 95 -4.07 -8.43 -5.36
N VAL A 96 -4.24 -9.26 -4.33
CA VAL A 96 -3.17 -9.54 -3.36
C VAL A 96 -1.94 -10.09 -4.10
N GLU A 97 -2.15 -11.02 -5.03
CA GLU A 97 -1.08 -11.62 -5.82
C GLU A 97 -0.34 -10.58 -6.67
N ASP A 98 -1.08 -9.60 -7.22
CA ASP A 98 -0.46 -8.53 -8.00
C ASP A 98 0.52 -7.72 -7.16
N ILE A 99 0.18 -7.43 -5.91
CA ILE A 99 1.06 -6.71 -4.98
C ILE A 99 2.32 -7.51 -4.71
N ILE A 100 2.16 -8.81 -4.41
CA ILE A 100 3.29 -9.70 -4.12
C ILE A 100 4.19 -9.83 -5.36
N ASN A 101 3.58 -9.99 -6.53
CA ASN A 101 4.32 -10.12 -7.79
C ASN A 101 5.06 -8.83 -8.16
N TYR A 102 4.46 -7.67 -7.89
CA TYR A 102 5.13 -6.39 -8.10
C TYR A 102 6.42 -6.31 -7.29
N LEU A 103 6.39 -6.82 -6.07
CA LEU A 103 7.57 -6.85 -5.18
C LEU A 103 8.56 -7.96 -5.54
N GLU A 104 8.22 -8.84 -6.50
CA GLU A 104 9.03 -10.01 -6.88
C GLU A 104 9.25 -10.98 -5.73
N GLY A 105 8.35 -10.96 -4.76
CA GLY A 105 8.34 -11.88 -3.65
C GLY A 105 8.66 -11.25 -2.30
N ILE A 106 7.92 -11.71 -1.30
CA ILE A 106 8.12 -11.37 0.11
C ILE A 106 8.02 -12.68 0.90
N PRO A 107 8.50 -12.72 2.16
CA PRO A 107 8.33 -13.92 2.97
C PRO A 107 6.87 -14.35 3.04
N ARG A 108 6.62 -15.65 2.96
CA ARG A 108 5.25 -16.18 2.97
C ARG A 108 4.49 -15.75 4.23
N GLN A 109 5.14 -15.70 5.39
CA GLN A 109 4.51 -15.26 6.62
C GLN A 109 4.13 -13.78 6.61
N LYS A 110 4.50 -13.04 5.57
CA LYS A 110 4.14 -11.63 5.40
C LYS A 110 3.05 -11.41 4.34
N TYR A 111 2.47 -12.47 3.80
CA TYR A 111 1.39 -12.35 2.79
C TYR A 111 0.17 -11.62 3.34
N GLU A 112 -0.09 -11.72 4.65
CA GLU A 112 -1.17 -10.97 5.30
C GLU A 112 -0.99 -9.45 5.12
N CYS A 113 0.26 -8.98 5.03
CA CYS A 113 0.53 -7.57 4.81
C CYS A 113 -0.01 -7.08 3.46
N ALA A 114 0.05 -7.93 2.43
CA ALA A 114 -0.54 -7.62 1.13
C ALA A 114 -2.07 -7.58 1.21
N GLU A 115 -2.67 -8.42 2.05
CA GLU A 115 -4.11 -8.40 2.28
C GLU A 115 -4.54 -7.09 2.98
N ILE A 116 -3.75 -6.61 3.95
CA ILE A 116 -4.02 -5.34 4.63
C ILE A 116 -4.02 -4.19 3.61
N ALA A 117 -3.02 -4.15 2.74
CA ALA A 117 -2.93 -3.12 1.70
C ALA A 117 -4.11 -3.21 0.73
N TYR A 118 -4.43 -4.41 0.26
CA TYR A 118 -5.57 -4.67 -0.62
C TYR A 118 -6.88 -4.19 0.02
N ASN A 119 -7.12 -4.57 1.27
CA ASN A 119 -8.35 -4.21 1.96
C ASN A 119 -8.47 -2.70 2.20
N ALA A 120 -7.36 -2.04 2.54
CA ALA A 120 -7.36 -0.60 2.72
C ALA A 120 -7.78 0.13 1.43
N LEU A 121 -7.30 -0.34 0.28
CA LEU A 121 -7.67 0.25 -1.01
C LEU A 121 -9.16 0.03 -1.31
N GLN A 122 -9.64 -1.20 -1.15
CA GLN A 122 -11.05 -1.54 -1.41
C GLN A 122 -11.98 -0.69 -0.55
N LEU A 123 -11.71 -0.64 0.75
CA LEU A 123 -12.50 0.15 1.69
C LEU A 123 -12.39 1.64 1.41
N GLY A 124 -11.20 2.13 1.10
CA GLY A 124 -10.98 3.54 0.83
C GLY A 124 -11.79 4.03 -0.36
N ILE A 125 -11.77 3.29 -1.45
CA ILE A 125 -12.53 3.65 -2.66
C ILE A 125 -14.04 3.56 -2.37
N GLN A 126 -14.49 2.50 -1.69
CA GLN A 126 -15.89 2.35 -1.33
C GLN A 126 -16.37 3.51 -0.47
N ASN A 127 -15.61 3.89 0.55
CA ASN A 127 -15.96 4.98 1.44
C ASN A 127 -15.96 6.32 0.72
N TRP A 128 -15.02 6.55 -0.19
CA TRP A 128 -14.97 7.76 -0.98
C TRP A 128 -16.21 7.88 -1.88
N ARG A 129 -16.60 6.80 -2.55
CA ARG A 129 -17.80 6.76 -3.37
C ARG A 129 -19.06 7.05 -2.55
N ASN A 130 -19.12 6.53 -1.32
CA ASN A 130 -20.23 6.79 -0.43
C ASN A 130 -20.30 8.27 -0.02
N LEU A 131 -19.15 8.92 0.19
CA LEU A 131 -19.09 10.35 0.49
C LEU A 131 -19.59 11.18 -0.70
N GLU A 132 -19.21 10.80 -1.92
CA GLU A 132 -19.65 11.47 -3.13
C GLU A 132 -21.18 11.39 -3.29
N LEU A 133 -21.78 10.24 -2.96
CA LEU A 133 -23.22 10.07 -3.01
C LEU A 133 -23.96 10.96 -2.01
N ARG A 134 -23.34 11.30 -0.87
CA ARG A 134 -23.95 12.16 0.15
C ARG A 134 -24.00 13.63 -0.23
N VAL A 135 -23.17 14.03 -1.18
CA VAL A 135 -23.07 15.43 -1.61
C VAL A 135 -24.13 15.77 -2.66
N ILE A 136 -24.76 14.76 -3.24
CA ILE A 136 -25.83 14.94 -4.24
C ILE A 136 -27.21 15.12 -3.55
#